data_ebd099320488bfdc10d6e601584fdd4f
#
_entry.id   ebd099320488bfdc10d6e601584fdd4f
#
_cell.length_a   1.000
_cell.length_b   1.000
_cell.length_c   1.000
_cell.angle_alpha   90.00
_cell.angle_beta   90.00
_cell.angle_gamma   90.00
#
_symmetry.space_group_name_H-M   'P 1'
#
loop_
_entity.id
_entity.type
_entity.pdbx_description
1 polymer ?
#
loop_
_entity_poly.entity_id
_entity_poly.type
_entity_poly.pdbx_seq_one_letter_code
_entity_poly.pdbx_strand_id
1 'polypeptide(L)'
;AYLLGTMGDPERLAFEQELASDADLLAEVEAQRENTLAVELGAFTRTLRSVAKVEGREEDRGSNWAPYLRYAAAVAMIMGAALWFIGRPSANERLFAEHFVADPGLPVPMSATDDHVFQDAMVAYKLGDYAEARGKWAILAQDRPESDTLRFYIACAALGEGDARVAAPIFKEVSDEGRSAFALKARWFLFLAYVKQGATTEALAMPLDDDATYGERVRAIKAKLR
;
A
#
# COMPACT_ATOMS: atom_id res chain seq x y z
N ALA A 1 -33.69 25.05 -18.37
CA ALA A 1 -32.65 24.55 -19.29
C ALA A 1 -31.31 24.37 -18.53
N TYR A 2 -30.85 25.37 -17.73
CA TYR A 2 -29.57 25.33 -16.99
C TYR A 2 -29.50 24.18 -16.01
N LEU A 3 -30.46 24.05 -15.10
CA LEU A 3 -30.53 22.98 -14.10
C LEU A 3 -30.73 21.58 -14.69
N LEU A 4 -31.25 21.47 -15.89
CA LEU A 4 -31.48 20.20 -16.61
C LEU A 4 -30.28 19.81 -17.50
N GLY A 5 -29.25 20.65 -17.60
CA GLY A 5 -28.08 20.41 -18.45
C GLY A 5 -28.37 20.42 -19.94
N THR A 6 -29.52 21.05 -20.38
CA THR A 6 -29.95 21.09 -21.76
C THR A 6 -29.64 22.43 -22.43
N MET A 7 -28.90 23.31 -21.79
CA MET A 7 -28.49 24.61 -22.32
C MET A 7 -27.19 24.46 -23.13
N GLY A 8 -27.15 25.13 -24.30
CA GLY A 8 -25.97 25.14 -25.16
C GLY A 8 -24.79 25.88 -24.53
N ASP A 9 -23.57 25.52 -24.90
CA ASP A 9 -22.35 26.07 -24.29
C ASP A 9 -22.24 27.60 -24.30
N PRO A 10 -22.57 28.32 -25.40
CA PRO A 10 -22.50 29.79 -25.41
C PRO A 10 -23.57 30.44 -24.53
N GLU A 11 -24.76 29.85 -24.44
CA GLU A 11 -25.85 30.36 -23.59
C GLU A 11 -25.57 30.09 -22.10
N ARG A 12 -24.95 28.96 -21.82
CA ARG A 12 -24.54 28.60 -20.46
C ARG A 12 -23.50 29.57 -19.90
N LEU A 13 -22.48 29.92 -20.70
CA LEU A 13 -21.45 30.88 -20.31
C LEU A 13 -22.02 32.27 -20.04
N ALA A 14 -22.95 32.72 -20.86
CA ALA A 14 -23.63 34.00 -20.67
C ALA A 14 -24.48 34.00 -19.39
N PHE A 15 -25.21 32.92 -19.15
CA PHE A 15 -26.03 32.76 -17.95
C PHE A 15 -25.16 32.66 -16.64
N GLU A 16 -24.03 31.97 -16.72
CA GLU A 16 -23.08 31.89 -15.57
C GLU A 16 -22.45 33.24 -15.25
N GLN A 17 -22.22 34.12 -16.24
CA GLN A 17 -21.77 35.48 -16.00
C GLN A 17 -22.86 36.35 -15.35
N GLU A 18 -24.11 36.18 -15.77
CA GLU A 18 -25.25 36.86 -15.17
C GLU A 18 -25.49 36.40 -13.74
N LEU A 19 -25.36 35.08 -13.47
CA LEU A 19 -25.46 34.48 -12.15
C LEU A 19 -24.38 35.01 -11.17
N ALA A 20 -23.17 35.28 -11.70
CA ALA A 20 -22.07 35.82 -10.89
C ALA A 20 -22.25 37.29 -10.52
N SER A 21 -23.11 38.03 -11.23
CA SER A 21 -23.34 39.45 -11.03
C SER A 21 -24.66 39.77 -10.32
N ASP A 22 -25.60 38.84 -10.24
CA ASP A 22 -26.93 39.00 -9.65
C ASP A 22 -27.16 38.01 -8.50
N ALA A 23 -27.11 38.51 -7.27
CA ALA A 23 -27.29 37.73 -6.04
C ALA A 23 -28.74 37.17 -5.88
N ASP A 24 -29.74 37.87 -6.41
CA ASP A 24 -31.13 37.44 -6.32
C ASP A 24 -31.38 36.28 -7.29
N LEU A 25 -30.80 36.34 -8.48
CA LEU A 25 -30.85 35.27 -9.47
C LEU A 25 -30.09 34.02 -8.95
N LEU A 26 -28.99 34.19 -8.28
CA LEU A 26 -28.25 33.08 -7.64
C LEU A 26 -29.11 32.37 -6.60
N ALA A 27 -29.77 33.15 -5.71
CA ALA A 27 -30.65 32.60 -4.69
C ALA A 27 -31.84 31.83 -5.26
N GLU A 28 -32.42 32.35 -6.37
CA GLU A 28 -33.52 31.67 -7.05
C GLU A 28 -33.10 30.34 -7.70
N VAL A 29 -31.90 30.31 -8.31
CA VAL A 29 -31.33 29.06 -8.91
C VAL A 29 -31.01 28.06 -7.83
N GLU A 30 -30.48 28.45 -6.70
CA GLU A 30 -30.21 27.55 -5.56
C GLU A 30 -31.51 26.98 -4.98
N ALA A 31 -32.53 27.81 -4.77
CA ALA A 31 -33.85 27.38 -4.31
C ALA A 31 -34.52 26.39 -5.28
N GLN A 32 -34.38 26.62 -6.57
CA GLN A 32 -34.85 25.70 -7.63
C GLN A 32 -34.09 24.38 -7.60
N ARG A 33 -32.80 24.41 -7.35
CA ARG A 33 -31.95 23.22 -7.25
C ARG A 33 -32.32 22.35 -6.04
N GLU A 34 -32.57 22.97 -4.90
CA GLU A 34 -33.07 22.27 -3.69
C GLU A 34 -34.43 21.65 -3.92
N ASN A 35 -35.35 22.36 -4.57
CA ASN A 35 -36.66 21.84 -4.92
C ASN A 35 -36.59 20.64 -5.88
N THR A 36 -35.70 20.66 -6.87
CA THR A 36 -35.50 19.56 -7.81
C THR A 36 -34.96 18.32 -7.07
N LEU A 37 -33.98 18.51 -6.20
CA LEU A 37 -33.44 17.45 -5.33
C LEU A 37 -34.50 16.86 -4.40
N ALA A 38 -35.35 17.68 -3.82
CA ALA A 38 -36.45 17.22 -2.97
C ALA A 38 -37.48 16.38 -3.73
N VAL A 39 -37.79 16.74 -4.97
CA VAL A 39 -38.69 15.98 -5.87
C VAL A 39 -38.07 14.65 -6.27
N GLU A 40 -36.77 14.62 -6.63
CA GLU A 40 -36.04 13.39 -6.97
C GLU A 40 -35.97 12.43 -5.78
N LEU A 41 -35.62 12.93 -4.60
CA LEU A 41 -35.61 12.14 -3.36
C LEU A 41 -37.01 11.63 -3.00
N GLY A 42 -38.04 12.45 -3.20
CA GLY A 42 -39.43 12.04 -3.00
C GLY A 42 -39.89 10.95 -3.98
N ALA A 43 -39.45 11.01 -5.23
CA ALA A 43 -39.71 9.98 -6.23
C ALA A 43 -38.97 8.69 -5.90
N PHE A 44 -37.71 8.78 -5.51
CA PHE A 44 -36.87 7.63 -5.11
C PHE A 44 -37.43 6.93 -3.87
N THR A 45 -37.83 7.68 -2.84
CA THR A 45 -38.46 7.10 -1.64
C THR A 45 -39.81 6.45 -1.93
N ARG A 46 -40.58 6.98 -2.89
CA ARG A 46 -41.84 6.37 -3.34
C ARG A 46 -41.60 5.07 -4.09
N THR A 47 -40.56 5.04 -4.94
CA THR A 47 -40.14 3.82 -5.65
C THR A 47 -39.64 2.75 -4.68
N LEU A 48 -38.79 3.12 -3.72
CA LEU A 48 -38.35 2.18 -2.67
C LEU A 48 -39.51 1.65 -1.84
N ARG A 49 -40.50 2.50 -1.50
CA ARG A 49 -41.67 2.09 -0.73
C ARG A 49 -42.63 1.20 -1.55
N SER A 50 -42.67 1.37 -2.87
CA SER A 50 -43.42 0.49 -3.78
C SER A 50 -42.75 -0.88 -3.92
N VAL A 51 -41.44 -0.92 -3.99
CA VAL A 51 -40.65 -2.18 -4.01
C VAL A 51 -40.80 -2.90 -2.68
N ALA A 52 -40.64 -2.21 -1.55
CA ALA A 52 -40.84 -2.79 -0.22
C ALA A 52 -42.29 -3.30 0.01
N LYS A 53 -43.29 -2.67 -0.64
CA LYS A 53 -44.68 -3.10 -0.54
C LYS A 53 -45.00 -4.31 -1.43
N VAL A 54 -44.23 -4.51 -2.52
CA VAL A 54 -44.30 -5.72 -3.36
C VAL A 54 -43.67 -6.90 -2.65
N GLU A 55 -42.57 -6.68 -1.91
CA GLU A 55 -41.95 -7.73 -1.07
C GLU A 55 -42.78 -8.12 0.13
N GLY A 56 -43.64 -7.21 0.63
CA GLY A 56 -44.54 -7.48 1.75
C GLY A 56 -45.81 -8.26 1.40
N ARG A 57 -45.99 -8.68 0.15
CA ARG A 57 -47.18 -9.43 -0.29
C ARG A 57 -46.85 -10.85 -0.81
N GLU A 58 -45.70 -11.37 -0.42
CA GLU A 58 -45.56 -12.80 -0.46
C GLU A 58 -46.22 -13.40 0.75
N GLU A 59 -47.31 -14.10 0.46
CA GLU A 59 -48.07 -14.94 1.38
C GLU A 59 -47.12 -15.74 2.28
N ASP A 60 -47.55 -15.85 3.55
CA ASP A 60 -47.12 -16.76 4.61
C ASP A 60 -46.93 -18.21 4.09
N ARG A 61 -46.03 -18.41 3.18
CA ARG A 61 -45.35 -19.68 2.94
C ARG A 61 -44.17 -19.66 3.88
N GLY A 62 -44.34 -20.39 5.00
CA GLY A 62 -43.31 -20.64 5.99
C GLY A 62 -41.96 -20.91 5.36
N SER A 63 -41.31 -19.85 4.94
CA SER A 63 -39.99 -19.89 4.35
C SER A 63 -39.00 -20.23 5.44
N ASN A 64 -38.55 -21.48 5.45
CA ASN A 64 -37.52 -21.99 6.33
C ASN A 64 -36.16 -21.31 6.06
N TRP A 65 -36.11 -19.98 5.90
CA TRP A 65 -34.90 -19.19 5.72
C TRP A 65 -34.18 -18.95 7.03
N ALA A 66 -34.89 -19.07 8.15
CA ALA A 66 -34.28 -18.87 9.46
C ALA A 66 -33.04 -19.77 9.71
N PRO A 67 -33.01 -21.06 9.33
CA PRO A 67 -31.81 -21.83 9.44
C PRO A 67 -30.70 -21.34 8.48
N TYR A 68 -31.04 -20.97 7.24
CA TYR A 68 -30.04 -20.46 6.27
C TYR A 68 -29.42 -19.13 6.69
N LEU A 69 -30.19 -18.21 7.31
CA LEU A 69 -29.65 -16.97 7.89
C LEU A 69 -28.67 -17.26 9.03
N ARG A 70 -28.94 -18.28 9.85
CA ARG A 70 -28.02 -18.69 10.92
C ARG A 70 -26.71 -19.25 10.36
N TYR A 71 -26.78 -20.05 9.29
CA TYR A 71 -25.59 -20.55 8.60
C TYR A 71 -24.83 -19.43 7.89
N ALA A 72 -25.53 -18.50 7.21
CA ALA A 72 -24.91 -17.34 6.58
C ALA A 72 -24.19 -16.43 7.60
N ALA A 73 -24.80 -16.18 8.76
CA ALA A 73 -24.17 -15.43 9.83
C ALA A 73 -22.94 -16.16 10.41
N ALA A 74 -23.02 -17.49 10.57
CA ALA A 74 -21.88 -18.29 11.03
C ALA A 74 -20.73 -18.26 10.00
N VAL A 75 -21.03 -18.40 8.72
CA VAL A 75 -20.02 -18.32 7.64
C VAL A 75 -19.41 -16.91 7.58
N ALA A 76 -20.22 -15.86 7.71
CA ALA A 76 -19.72 -14.48 7.74
C ALA A 76 -18.80 -14.22 8.96
N MET A 77 -19.16 -14.76 10.13
CA MET A 77 -18.31 -14.66 11.32
C MET A 77 -17.00 -15.45 11.15
N ILE A 78 -17.05 -16.66 10.59
CA ILE A 78 -15.85 -17.46 10.32
C ILE A 78 -14.95 -16.76 9.30
N MET A 79 -15.51 -16.23 8.20
CA MET A 79 -14.77 -15.46 7.21
C MET A 79 -14.18 -14.17 7.83
N GLY A 80 -14.95 -13.43 8.60
CA GLY A 80 -14.48 -12.26 9.32
C GLY A 80 -13.35 -12.56 10.29
N ALA A 81 -13.48 -13.64 11.07
CA ALA A 81 -12.43 -14.12 11.96
C ALA A 81 -11.19 -14.59 11.18
N ALA A 82 -11.36 -15.31 10.07
CA ALA A 82 -10.26 -15.75 9.22
C ALA A 82 -9.51 -14.57 8.60
N LEU A 83 -10.23 -13.59 8.03
CA LEU A 83 -9.62 -12.37 7.48
C LEU A 83 -8.89 -11.56 8.56
N TRP A 84 -9.48 -11.45 9.77
CA TRP A 84 -8.84 -10.79 10.89
C TRP A 84 -7.58 -11.52 11.39
N PHE A 85 -7.58 -12.85 11.37
CA PHE A 85 -6.43 -13.67 11.76
C PHE A 85 -5.31 -13.64 10.71
N ILE A 86 -5.68 -13.66 9.42
CA ILE A 86 -4.74 -13.57 8.28
C ILE A 86 -4.12 -12.16 8.20
N GLY A 87 -4.88 -11.12 8.52
CA GLY A 87 -4.40 -9.73 8.51
C GLY A 87 -3.51 -9.34 9.69
N ARG A 88 -3.32 -10.22 10.68
CA ARG A 88 -2.44 -9.93 11.82
C ARG A 88 -0.98 -10.16 11.46
N PRO A 89 -0.10 -9.17 11.69
CA PRO A 89 1.33 -9.40 11.50
C PRO A 89 1.80 -10.53 12.42
N SER A 90 2.54 -11.46 11.87
CA SER A 90 3.16 -12.56 12.60
C SER A 90 4.12 -12.03 13.68
N ALA A 91 4.51 -12.90 14.62
CA ALA A 91 5.53 -12.55 15.61
C ALA A 91 6.84 -12.11 14.94
N ASN A 92 7.22 -12.79 13.86
CA ASN A 92 8.41 -12.48 13.08
C ASN A 92 8.31 -11.15 12.33
N GLU A 93 7.15 -10.83 11.77
CA GLU A 93 6.93 -9.52 11.13
C GLU A 93 6.99 -8.38 12.14
N ARG A 94 6.45 -8.58 13.33
CA ARG A 94 6.57 -7.59 14.43
C ARG A 94 8.00 -7.42 14.88
N LEU A 95 8.72 -8.54 15.03
CA LEU A 95 10.15 -8.52 15.40
C LEU A 95 10.98 -7.84 14.32
N PHE A 96 10.72 -8.11 13.05
CA PHE A 96 11.33 -7.40 11.95
C PHE A 96 11.04 -5.90 12.01
N ALA A 97 9.78 -5.49 12.15
CA ALA A 97 9.38 -4.08 12.18
C ALA A 97 9.99 -3.31 13.35
N GLU A 98 10.21 -3.96 14.50
CA GLU A 98 10.88 -3.37 15.67
C GLU A 98 12.35 -3.03 15.40
N HIS A 99 13.02 -3.79 14.53
CA HIS A 99 14.45 -3.66 14.31
C HIS A 99 14.87 -3.17 12.93
N PHE A 100 13.91 -3.15 11.98
CA PHE A 100 14.16 -2.69 10.62
C PHE A 100 14.23 -1.17 10.54
N VAL A 101 15.37 -0.68 10.07
CA VAL A 101 15.56 0.69 9.67
C VAL A 101 16.13 0.63 8.26
N ALA A 102 15.49 1.29 7.29
CA ALA A 102 15.99 1.35 5.93
C ALA A 102 17.39 1.99 5.89
N ASP A 103 18.25 1.49 5.00
CA ASP A 103 19.56 2.13 4.78
C ASP A 103 19.34 3.59 4.35
N PRO A 104 20.10 4.55 4.89
CA PRO A 104 19.89 5.97 4.58
C PRO A 104 20.19 6.33 3.12
N GLY A 105 20.70 5.40 2.34
CA GLY A 105 21.11 5.63 0.96
C GLY A 105 22.43 6.38 0.83
N LEU A 106 22.88 6.48 -0.40
CA LEU A 106 24.06 7.27 -0.72
C LEU A 106 23.73 8.77 -0.77
N PRO A 107 24.71 9.67 -0.52
CA PRO A 107 24.57 11.09 -0.78
C PRO A 107 24.22 11.32 -2.25
N VAL A 108 23.24 12.18 -2.52
CA VAL A 108 22.87 12.60 -3.87
C VAL A 108 23.65 13.89 -4.18
N PRO A 109 24.63 13.89 -5.09
CA PRO A 109 25.36 15.11 -5.43
C PRO A 109 24.45 16.08 -6.18
N MET A 110 24.59 17.37 -5.91
CA MET A 110 23.81 18.42 -6.58
C MET A 110 24.32 18.74 -7.99
N SER A 111 25.46 18.17 -8.44
CA SER A 111 25.98 18.35 -9.77
C SER A 111 25.48 17.27 -10.72
N ALA A 112 25.29 17.64 -11.99
CA ALA A 112 24.96 16.67 -13.04
C ALA A 112 26.09 15.65 -13.15
N THR A 113 25.80 14.42 -12.73
CA THR A 113 26.68 13.27 -12.90
C THR A 113 26.17 12.44 -14.07
N ASP A 114 27.03 11.68 -14.71
CA ASP A 114 26.68 10.79 -15.82
C ASP A 114 25.67 9.69 -15.43
N ASP A 115 25.30 9.61 -14.15
CA ASP A 115 24.38 8.61 -13.59
C ASP A 115 23.13 9.23 -12.96
N HIS A 116 22.48 10.16 -13.67
CA HIS A 116 21.27 10.83 -13.20
C HIS A 116 20.11 9.85 -12.89
N VAL A 117 20.00 8.73 -13.63
CA VAL A 117 18.95 7.71 -13.38
C VAL A 117 19.18 7.03 -12.04
N PHE A 118 20.43 6.72 -11.69
CA PHE A 118 20.75 6.17 -10.37
C PHE A 118 20.38 7.13 -9.24
N GLN A 119 20.71 8.41 -9.43
CA GLN A 119 20.42 9.45 -8.42
C GLN A 119 18.91 9.70 -8.27
N ASP A 120 18.18 9.70 -9.36
CA ASP A 120 16.72 9.85 -9.35
C ASP A 120 16.05 8.67 -8.61
N ALA A 121 16.52 7.44 -8.86
CA ALA A 121 16.08 6.27 -8.08
C ALA A 121 16.45 6.38 -6.60
N MET A 122 17.62 6.96 -6.26
CA MET A 122 18.03 7.19 -4.87
C MET A 122 17.13 8.22 -4.17
N VAL A 123 16.65 9.23 -4.89
CA VAL A 123 15.67 10.19 -4.36
C VAL A 123 14.36 9.48 -4.04
N ALA A 124 13.82 8.69 -4.99
CA ALA A 124 12.60 7.89 -4.76
C ALA A 124 12.76 6.96 -3.55
N TYR A 125 13.89 6.26 -3.45
CA TYR A 125 14.20 5.40 -2.30
C TYR A 125 14.16 6.15 -0.96
N LYS A 126 14.77 7.35 -0.88
CA LYS A 126 14.79 8.18 0.34
C LYS A 126 13.41 8.72 0.71
N LEU A 127 12.53 8.90 -0.27
CA LEU A 127 11.13 9.29 -0.06
C LEU A 127 10.24 8.11 0.37
N GLY A 128 10.78 6.88 0.31
CA GLY A 128 10.03 5.66 0.63
C GLY A 128 9.32 5.04 -0.58
N ASP A 129 9.49 5.60 -1.77
CA ASP A 129 8.93 5.08 -3.02
C ASP A 129 9.78 3.92 -3.54
N TYR A 130 9.86 2.86 -2.74
CA TYR A 130 10.74 1.72 -2.97
C TYR A 130 10.47 1.00 -4.30
N ALA A 131 9.20 0.88 -4.69
CA ALA A 131 8.82 0.24 -5.95
C ALA A 131 9.37 1.00 -7.16
N GLU A 132 9.27 2.33 -7.16
CA GLU A 132 9.83 3.19 -8.21
C GLU A 132 11.35 3.10 -8.25
N ALA A 133 12.00 3.22 -7.09
CA ALA A 133 13.46 3.13 -6.97
C ALA A 133 13.97 1.80 -7.50
N ARG A 134 13.35 0.70 -7.09
CA ARG A 134 13.69 -0.66 -7.54
C ARG A 134 13.53 -0.83 -9.04
N GLY A 135 12.44 -0.32 -9.61
CA GLY A 135 12.20 -0.38 -11.05
C GLY A 135 13.29 0.33 -11.84
N LYS A 136 13.68 1.54 -11.44
CA LYS A 136 14.75 2.32 -12.09
C LYS A 136 16.12 1.61 -11.97
N TRP A 137 16.48 1.13 -10.79
CA TRP A 137 17.73 0.40 -10.58
C TRP A 137 17.77 -0.95 -11.30
N ALA A 138 16.63 -1.66 -11.43
CA ALA A 138 16.55 -2.90 -12.17
C ALA A 138 16.85 -2.72 -13.67
N ILE A 139 16.47 -1.58 -14.24
CA ILE A 139 16.84 -1.22 -15.63
C ILE A 139 18.35 -0.99 -15.72
N LEU A 140 18.93 -0.20 -14.80
CA LEU A 140 20.37 0.05 -14.78
C LEU A 140 21.19 -1.22 -14.55
N ALA A 141 20.69 -2.18 -13.81
CA ALA A 141 21.36 -3.44 -13.53
C ALA A 141 21.47 -4.34 -14.77
N GLN A 142 20.65 -4.13 -15.81
CA GLN A 142 20.80 -4.83 -17.09
C GLN A 142 22.10 -4.46 -17.78
N ASP A 143 22.51 -3.19 -17.69
CA ASP A 143 23.74 -2.68 -18.26
C ASP A 143 24.96 -2.90 -17.34
N ARG A 144 24.73 -3.06 -16.04
CA ARG A 144 25.77 -3.16 -14.99
C ARG A 144 25.47 -4.32 -14.03
N PRO A 145 25.39 -5.57 -14.50
CA PRO A 145 24.98 -6.71 -13.67
C PRO A 145 25.93 -6.98 -12.50
N GLU A 146 27.20 -6.63 -12.63
CA GLU A 146 28.24 -6.82 -11.60
C GLU A 146 28.26 -5.71 -10.53
N SER A 147 27.38 -4.70 -10.63
CA SER A 147 27.37 -3.62 -9.66
C SER A 147 26.77 -4.08 -8.32
N ASP A 148 27.62 -4.27 -7.31
CA ASP A 148 27.22 -4.58 -5.96
C ASP A 148 26.35 -3.48 -5.33
N THR A 149 26.60 -2.23 -5.69
CA THR A 149 25.81 -1.07 -5.27
C THR A 149 24.37 -1.16 -5.76
N LEU A 150 24.16 -1.45 -7.06
CA LEU A 150 22.81 -1.60 -7.62
C LEU A 150 22.09 -2.78 -6.97
N ARG A 151 22.75 -3.95 -6.89
CA ARG A 151 22.17 -5.14 -6.24
C ARG A 151 21.80 -4.88 -4.80
N PHE A 152 22.69 -4.22 -4.03
CA PHE A 152 22.41 -3.89 -2.63
C PHE A 152 21.18 -2.99 -2.49
N TYR A 153 21.06 -1.90 -3.28
CA TYR A 153 19.92 -1.00 -3.16
C TYR A 153 18.63 -1.56 -3.75
N ILE A 154 18.70 -2.41 -4.78
CA ILE A 154 17.53 -3.18 -5.26
C ILE A 154 16.99 -4.07 -4.14
N ALA A 155 17.88 -4.76 -3.40
CA ALA A 155 17.50 -5.60 -2.29
C ALA A 155 16.96 -4.77 -1.09
N CYS A 156 17.56 -3.61 -0.80
CA CYS A 156 17.05 -2.69 0.22
C CYS A 156 15.64 -2.19 -0.12
N ALA A 157 15.39 -1.82 -1.38
CA ALA A 157 14.07 -1.39 -1.83
C ALA A 157 13.04 -2.54 -1.74
N ALA A 158 13.39 -3.74 -2.20
CA ALA A 158 12.53 -4.92 -2.08
C ALA A 158 12.17 -5.23 -0.62
N LEU A 159 13.15 -5.13 0.29
CA LEU A 159 12.91 -5.33 1.71
C LEU A 159 12.02 -4.24 2.32
N GLY A 160 12.20 -2.98 1.88
CA GLY A 160 11.37 -1.83 2.25
C GLY A 160 9.93 -1.97 1.78
N GLU A 161 9.70 -2.53 0.58
CA GLU A 161 8.37 -2.92 0.08
C GLU A 161 7.74 -4.06 0.88
N GLY A 162 8.53 -4.75 1.71
CA GLY A 162 8.10 -5.91 2.46
C GLY A 162 8.39 -7.25 1.79
N ASP A 163 8.99 -7.25 0.60
CA ASP A 163 9.30 -8.45 -0.16
C ASP A 163 10.66 -9.04 0.23
N ALA A 164 10.70 -9.60 1.44
CA ALA A 164 11.90 -10.24 1.97
C ALA A 164 12.35 -11.47 1.13
N ARG A 165 11.41 -12.11 0.39
CA ARG A 165 11.75 -13.28 -0.44
C ARG A 165 12.58 -12.91 -1.65
N VAL A 166 12.33 -11.75 -2.23
CA VAL A 166 13.15 -11.20 -3.32
C VAL A 166 14.45 -10.63 -2.78
N ALA A 167 14.41 -9.95 -1.63
CA ALA A 167 15.58 -9.30 -1.06
C ALA A 167 16.66 -10.28 -0.57
N ALA A 168 16.27 -11.39 0.08
CA ALA A 168 17.21 -12.30 0.72
C ALA A 168 18.26 -12.91 -0.23
N PRO A 169 17.92 -13.48 -1.40
CA PRO A 169 18.92 -14.04 -2.29
C PRO A 169 19.90 -12.97 -2.79
N ILE A 170 19.43 -11.76 -3.08
CA ILE A 170 20.29 -10.67 -3.56
C ILE A 170 21.24 -10.21 -2.44
N PHE A 171 20.75 -10.04 -1.20
CA PHE A 171 21.64 -9.73 -0.07
C PHE A 171 22.66 -10.83 0.17
N LYS A 172 22.26 -12.09 -0.03
CA LYS A 172 23.20 -13.22 0.11
C LYS A 172 24.34 -13.11 -0.90
N GLU A 173 24.04 -12.87 -2.16
CA GLU A 173 25.04 -12.65 -3.20
C GLU A 173 26.01 -11.53 -2.83
N VAL A 174 25.49 -10.33 -2.49
CA VAL A 174 26.32 -9.17 -2.09
C VAL A 174 27.13 -9.46 -0.83
N SER A 175 26.57 -10.23 0.13
CA SER A 175 27.27 -10.57 1.37
C SER A 175 28.43 -11.56 1.16
N ASP A 176 28.33 -12.43 0.15
CA ASP A 176 29.35 -13.43 -0.18
C ASP A 176 30.49 -12.82 -1.03
N GLU A 177 30.27 -11.65 -1.61
CA GLU A 177 31.31 -10.89 -2.30
C GLU A 177 32.27 -10.22 -1.30
N GLY A 178 33.36 -10.90 -0.96
CA GLY A 178 34.31 -10.44 0.08
C GLY A 178 34.99 -9.09 -0.18
N ARG A 179 34.80 -8.50 -1.36
CA ARG A 179 35.33 -7.18 -1.75
C ARG A 179 34.28 -6.08 -1.75
N SER A 180 32.99 -6.41 -1.61
CA SER A 180 31.94 -5.42 -1.58
C SER A 180 32.00 -4.56 -0.32
N ALA A 181 31.94 -3.23 -0.51
CA ALA A 181 31.79 -2.30 0.60
C ALA A 181 30.46 -2.49 1.38
N PHE A 182 29.51 -3.14 0.77
CA PHE A 182 28.19 -3.43 1.34
C PHE A 182 28.09 -4.79 2.01
N ALA A 183 29.12 -5.65 1.93
CA ALA A 183 29.05 -7.03 2.40
C ALA A 183 28.53 -7.15 3.85
N LEU A 184 29.02 -6.34 4.78
CA LEU A 184 28.58 -6.36 6.18
C LEU A 184 27.11 -5.88 6.34
N LYS A 185 26.76 -4.79 5.65
CA LYS A 185 25.37 -4.32 5.66
C LYS A 185 24.43 -5.33 5.02
N ALA A 186 24.83 -5.96 3.92
CA ALA A 186 24.07 -7.01 3.26
C ALA A 186 23.82 -8.20 4.18
N ARG A 187 24.80 -8.63 4.98
CA ARG A 187 24.61 -9.67 6.02
C ARG A 187 23.56 -9.26 7.05
N TRP A 188 23.61 -8.03 7.52
CA TRP A 188 22.61 -7.52 8.46
C TRP A 188 21.19 -7.53 7.86
N PHE A 189 21.02 -7.01 6.64
CA PHE A 189 19.72 -6.99 6.00
C PHE A 189 19.24 -8.40 5.57
N LEU A 190 20.16 -9.30 5.22
CA LEU A 190 19.86 -10.72 5.01
C LEU A 190 19.32 -11.37 6.27
N PHE A 191 19.96 -11.11 7.41
CA PHE A 191 19.48 -11.59 8.70
C PHE A 191 18.07 -11.10 8.98
N LEU A 192 17.78 -9.81 8.79
CA LEU A 192 16.44 -9.24 8.95
C LEU A 192 15.43 -9.83 7.95
N ALA A 193 15.85 -10.08 6.71
CA ALA A 193 15.01 -10.73 5.71
C ALA A 193 14.61 -12.15 6.12
N TYR A 194 15.56 -12.94 6.68
CA TYR A 194 15.24 -14.25 7.23
C TYR A 194 14.28 -14.18 8.43
N VAL A 195 14.48 -13.21 9.33
CA VAL A 195 13.54 -12.97 10.45
C VAL A 195 12.15 -12.71 9.92
N LYS A 196 12.00 -11.78 8.94
CA LYS A 196 10.70 -11.43 8.33
C LYS A 196 10.02 -12.61 7.66
N GLN A 197 10.79 -13.47 6.99
CA GLN A 197 10.26 -14.67 6.31
C GLN A 197 9.88 -15.80 7.30
N GLY A 198 10.27 -15.72 8.55
CA GLY A 198 10.16 -16.82 9.50
C GLY A 198 11.18 -17.94 9.24
N ALA A 199 12.23 -17.67 8.48
CA ALA A 199 13.36 -18.57 8.24
C ALA A 199 14.28 -18.60 9.47
N THR A 200 13.73 -19.11 10.57
CA THR A 200 14.38 -19.06 11.91
C THR A 200 15.69 -19.83 11.94
N THR A 201 15.77 -20.95 11.27
CA THR A 201 16.98 -21.78 11.22
C THR A 201 18.13 -21.02 10.56
N GLU A 202 17.86 -20.38 9.43
CA GLU A 202 18.82 -19.59 8.67
C GLU A 202 19.25 -18.35 9.48
N ALA A 203 18.29 -17.66 10.09
CA ALA A 203 18.57 -16.50 10.93
C ALA A 203 19.46 -16.88 12.14
N LEU A 204 19.16 -17.98 12.83
CA LEU A 204 19.97 -18.43 13.98
C LEU A 204 21.37 -18.90 13.58
N ALA A 205 21.53 -19.44 12.38
CA ALA A 205 22.82 -19.92 11.86
C ALA A 205 23.76 -18.80 11.39
N MET A 206 23.26 -17.58 11.18
CA MET A 206 24.10 -16.47 10.69
C MET A 206 25.17 -16.06 11.71
N PRO A 207 26.47 -16.00 11.31
CA PRO A 207 27.56 -15.66 12.22
C PRO A 207 27.73 -14.13 12.32
N LEU A 208 26.79 -13.47 13.01
CA LEU A 208 26.80 -12.01 13.21
C LEU A 208 26.82 -11.61 14.69
N ASP A 209 26.87 -12.60 15.61
CA ASP A 209 26.74 -12.36 17.06
C ASP A 209 27.88 -11.51 17.61
N ASP A 210 29.08 -11.63 17.04
CA ASP A 210 30.28 -10.94 17.48
C ASP A 210 30.63 -9.68 16.66
N ASP A 211 29.72 -9.29 15.72
CA ASP A 211 29.95 -8.09 14.95
C ASP A 211 29.86 -6.82 15.80
N ALA A 212 30.81 -5.91 15.64
CA ALA A 212 30.90 -4.70 16.45
C ALA A 212 29.72 -3.75 16.27
N THR A 213 29.06 -3.77 15.10
CA THR A 213 27.97 -2.85 14.75
C THR A 213 26.60 -3.47 15.01
N TYR A 214 26.42 -4.75 14.66
CA TYR A 214 25.12 -5.41 14.65
C TYR A 214 24.97 -6.51 15.72
N GLY A 215 26.08 -7.00 16.31
CA GLY A 215 26.07 -8.18 17.16
C GLY A 215 25.13 -8.10 18.37
N GLU A 216 25.06 -6.96 19.04
CA GLU A 216 24.13 -6.77 20.16
C GLU A 216 22.67 -6.94 19.72
N ARG A 217 22.27 -6.30 18.61
CA ARG A 217 20.92 -6.42 18.05
C ARG A 217 20.64 -7.84 17.58
N VAL A 218 21.62 -8.48 16.93
CA VAL A 218 21.49 -9.87 16.47
C VAL A 218 21.23 -10.81 17.65
N ARG A 219 22.01 -10.71 18.75
CA ARG A 219 21.79 -11.52 19.95
C ARG A 219 20.41 -11.28 20.57
N ALA A 220 19.95 -10.01 20.63
CA ALA A 220 18.63 -9.69 21.16
C ALA A 220 17.50 -10.31 20.30
N ILE A 221 17.62 -10.24 18.97
CA ILE A 221 16.65 -10.84 18.05
C ILE A 221 16.67 -12.37 18.14
N LYS A 222 17.87 -12.98 18.11
CA LYS A 222 18.01 -14.44 18.22
C LYS A 222 17.44 -15.00 19.54
N ALA A 223 17.53 -14.23 20.63
CA ALA A 223 16.91 -14.62 21.89
C ALA A 223 15.39 -14.68 21.84
N LYS A 224 14.75 -13.80 21.02
CA LYS A 224 13.30 -13.79 20.80
C LYS A 224 12.83 -14.85 19.76
N LEU A 225 13.76 -15.39 18.95
CA LEU A 225 13.47 -16.43 17.94
C LEU A 225 13.57 -17.87 18.51
N ARG A 226 14.16 -18.06 19.67
CA ARG A 226 14.30 -19.35 20.37
C ARG A 226 13.08 -19.66 21.22
#